data_8427476dc821359e291958ac7c9e6a7d
#
_entry.id   8427476dc821359e291958ac7c9e6a7d
#
_cell.length_a   1.000
_cell.length_b   1.000
_cell.length_c   1.000
_cell.angle_alpha   90.00
_cell.angle_beta   90.00
_cell.angle_gamma   90.00
#
_symmetry.space_group_name_H-M   'P 1'
#
loop_
_entity.id
_entity.type
_entity.pdbx_description
1 polymer ?
#
loop_
_entity_poly.entity_id
_entity_poly.type
_entity_poly.pdbx_seq_one_letter_code
_entity_poly.pdbx_strand_id
1 'polypeptide(L)'
;MLKDITIGQYYPANSKIHKLDPRTKIIAAIIFMIALFVVNQFWPYAIIFAIIAAVVKASDIPMKYMMKGLKPLRWILLFTFVINMFCLPGEVLVVGGVKLQLGFLKITDAGLRQAIFMAIRLIYLVVGTSLLTLTTSPIQLTDGIERLLSPFNKVGLPVHELAMMMTIALRFIPTLLDETDKIMKAQMSRGADFESSNLINRAKNLVPLLVPLFVSAFRRADELAMAMEARCYRGGYNRTKMR
;
A
#
# COMPACT_ATOMS: atom_id res chain seq x y z
N MET A 1 0.64 -5.12 21.94
CA MET A 1 1.15 -4.13 20.99
C MET A 1 1.36 -4.64 19.55
N LEU A 2 1.65 -5.93 19.30
CA LEU A 2 1.83 -6.45 17.93
C LEU A 2 0.52 -6.93 17.27
N LYS A 3 -0.57 -7.08 18.03
CA LYS A 3 -1.88 -7.55 17.50
C LYS A 3 -2.63 -6.55 16.63
N ASP A 4 -2.21 -5.29 16.63
CA ASP A 4 -2.84 -4.23 15.81
C ASP A 4 -2.22 -4.12 14.41
N ILE A 5 -1.23 -4.95 14.08
CA ILE A 5 -0.71 -5.08 12.72
C ILE A 5 -1.67 -5.97 11.94
N THR A 6 -2.81 -5.40 11.56
CA THR A 6 -3.67 -6.02 10.56
C THR A 6 -2.88 -6.12 9.25
N ILE A 7 -2.56 -7.35 8.86
CA ILE A 7 -1.88 -7.64 7.60
C ILE A 7 -2.79 -7.24 6.46
N GLY A 8 -2.54 -6.03 5.92
CA GLY A 8 -3.35 -5.39 4.91
C GLY A 8 -4.57 -4.65 5.49
N GLN A 9 -4.84 -3.47 4.98
CA GLN A 9 -6.01 -2.65 5.34
C GLN A 9 -7.28 -3.15 4.62
N TYR A 10 -7.40 -4.46 4.37
CA TYR A 10 -8.56 -5.03 3.71
C TYR A 10 -9.81 -4.88 4.59
N TYR A 11 -10.88 -4.31 4.03
CA TYR A 11 -12.17 -4.19 4.68
C TYR A 11 -13.12 -5.27 4.13
N PRO A 12 -13.51 -6.29 4.91
CA PRO A 12 -14.39 -7.35 4.45
C PRO A 12 -15.82 -6.82 4.28
N ALA A 13 -16.19 -6.51 3.04
CA ALA A 13 -17.55 -6.14 2.66
C ALA A 13 -18.04 -6.98 1.47
N ASN A 14 -19.35 -7.18 1.36
CA ASN A 14 -19.98 -7.97 0.28
C ASN A 14 -20.45 -7.09 -0.88
N SER A 15 -19.64 -6.15 -1.35
CA SER A 15 -20.00 -5.28 -2.46
C SER A 15 -19.68 -5.91 -3.83
N LYS A 16 -20.30 -5.35 -4.89
CA LYS A 16 -20.01 -5.76 -6.28
C LYS A 16 -18.54 -5.61 -6.63
N ILE A 17 -17.88 -4.58 -6.08
CA ILE A 17 -16.46 -4.29 -6.29
C ILE A 17 -15.57 -5.36 -5.63
N HIS A 18 -15.93 -5.82 -4.42
CA HIS A 18 -15.17 -6.89 -3.74
C HIS A 18 -15.17 -8.20 -4.52
N LYS A 19 -16.25 -8.49 -5.25
CA LYS A 19 -16.41 -9.71 -6.06
C LYS A 19 -15.75 -9.66 -7.44
N LEU A 20 -15.25 -8.50 -7.88
CA LEU A 20 -14.51 -8.36 -9.13
C LEU A 20 -13.19 -9.12 -9.11
N ASP A 21 -12.77 -9.63 -10.26
CA ASP A 21 -11.47 -10.28 -10.43
C ASP A 21 -10.33 -9.31 -10.03
N PRO A 22 -9.36 -9.76 -9.22
CA PRO A 22 -8.22 -8.93 -8.80
C PRO A 22 -7.44 -8.33 -9.96
N ARG A 23 -7.32 -9.02 -11.09
CA ARG A 23 -6.67 -8.50 -12.31
C ARG A 23 -7.34 -7.22 -12.79
N THR A 24 -8.68 -7.24 -12.90
CA THR A 24 -9.44 -6.09 -13.37
C THR A 24 -9.26 -4.89 -12.44
N LYS A 25 -9.22 -5.13 -11.13
CA LYS A 25 -8.97 -4.07 -10.14
C LYS A 25 -7.58 -3.46 -10.28
N ILE A 26 -6.55 -4.29 -10.46
CA ILE A 26 -5.15 -3.82 -10.63
C ILE A 26 -5.03 -3.01 -11.93
N ILE A 27 -5.56 -3.54 -13.05
CA ILE A 27 -5.52 -2.84 -14.35
C ILE A 27 -6.28 -1.52 -14.25
N ALA A 28 -7.48 -1.53 -13.68
CA ALA A 28 -8.28 -0.32 -13.49
C ALA A 28 -7.56 0.72 -12.64
N ALA A 29 -6.89 0.30 -11.56
CA ALA A 29 -6.09 1.19 -10.72
C ALA A 29 -4.90 1.79 -11.48
N ILE A 30 -4.20 1.00 -12.31
CA ILE A 30 -3.09 1.48 -13.13
C ILE A 30 -3.59 2.47 -14.18
N ILE A 31 -4.67 2.15 -14.91
CA ILE A 31 -5.28 3.05 -15.90
C ILE A 31 -5.72 4.34 -15.24
N PHE A 32 -6.34 4.26 -14.07
CA PHE A 32 -6.75 5.41 -13.28
C PHE A 32 -5.55 6.30 -12.89
N MET A 33 -4.45 5.72 -12.41
CA MET A 33 -3.24 6.47 -12.11
C MET A 33 -2.67 7.16 -13.34
N ILE A 34 -2.56 6.47 -14.47
CA ILE A 34 -2.08 7.06 -15.73
C ILE A 34 -3.00 8.21 -16.16
N ALA A 35 -4.32 8.02 -16.11
CA ALA A 35 -5.30 9.07 -16.46
C ALA A 35 -5.12 10.32 -15.61
N LEU A 36 -4.86 10.19 -14.30
CA LEU A 36 -4.60 11.34 -13.42
C LEU A 36 -3.37 12.15 -13.80
N PHE A 37 -2.33 11.49 -14.35
CA PHE A 37 -1.12 12.18 -14.77
C PHE A 37 -1.23 12.82 -16.15
N VAL A 38 -2.01 12.23 -17.06
CA VAL A 38 -2.22 12.74 -18.43
C VAL A 38 -3.14 13.96 -18.42
N VAL A 39 -4.10 14.01 -17.51
CA VAL A 39 -5.08 15.10 -17.44
C VAL A 39 -4.49 16.34 -16.80
N ASN A 40 -4.50 17.47 -17.54
CA ASN A 40 -4.03 18.78 -17.08
C ASN A 40 -5.13 19.87 -17.14
N GLN A 41 -6.42 19.48 -17.26
CA GLN A 41 -7.57 20.38 -17.32
C GLN A 41 -8.57 20.08 -16.21
N PHE A 42 -9.35 21.10 -15.78
CA PHE A 42 -10.32 20.92 -14.69
C PHE A 42 -11.53 20.05 -15.06
N TRP A 43 -12.03 20.13 -16.31
CA TRP A 43 -13.21 19.39 -16.74
C TRP A 43 -13.09 17.86 -16.61
N PRO A 44 -11.99 17.23 -17.07
CA PRO A 44 -11.83 15.78 -16.88
C PRO A 44 -11.72 15.40 -15.40
N TYR A 45 -11.21 16.28 -14.52
CA TYR A 45 -11.19 15.99 -13.08
C TYR A 45 -12.58 15.87 -12.46
N ALA A 46 -13.58 16.61 -12.98
CA ALA A 46 -14.97 16.44 -12.55
C ALA A 46 -15.51 15.04 -12.93
N ILE A 47 -15.17 14.55 -14.12
CA ILE A 47 -15.53 13.19 -14.57
C ILE A 47 -14.85 12.14 -13.67
N ILE A 48 -13.55 12.31 -13.42
CA ILE A 48 -12.79 11.41 -12.52
C ILE A 48 -13.40 11.41 -11.13
N PHE A 49 -13.80 12.57 -10.60
CA PHE A 49 -14.50 12.65 -9.32
C PHE A 49 -15.81 11.86 -9.32
N ALA A 50 -16.63 12.00 -10.36
CA ALA A 50 -17.88 11.26 -10.49
C ALA A 50 -17.63 9.73 -10.50
N ILE A 51 -16.60 9.28 -11.24
CA ILE A 51 -16.21 7.87 -11.29
C ILE A 51 -15.76 7.38 -9.89
N ILE A 52 -14.87 8.12 -9.22
CA ILE A 52 -14.42 7.78 -7.87
C ILE A 52 -15.61 7.70 -6.92
N ALA A 53 -16.48 8.71 -6.91
CA ALA A 53 -17.65 8.74 -6.04
C ALA A 53 -18.60 7.56 -6.30
N ALA A 54 -18.82 7.18 -7.57
CA ALA A 54 -19.61 6.03 -7.95
C ALA A 54 -18.98 4.71 -7.44
N VAL A 55 -17.65 4.55 -7.63
CA VAL A 55 -16.91 3.36 -7.17
C VAL A 55 -16.91 3.28 -5.65
N VAL A 56 -16.68 4.39 -4.95
CA VAL A 56 -16.74 4.46 -3.48
C VAL A 56 -18.12 4.04 -2.97
N LYS A 57 -19.18 4.60 -3.55
CA LYS A 57 -20.57 4.25 -3.18
C LYS A 57 -20.87 2.78 -3.46
N ALA A 58 -20.38 2.23 -4.58
CA ALA A 58 -20.57 0.83 -4.95
C ALA A 58 -19.70 -0.14 -4.14
N SER A 59 -18.68 0.34 -3.42
CA SER A 59 -17.79 -0.48 -2.60
C SER A 59 -18.30 -0.75 -1.19
N ASP A 60 -19.36 -0.04 -0.74
CA ASP A 60 -19.92 -0.12 0.62
C ASP A 60 -18.87 0.12 1.74
N ILE A 61 -17.79 0.85 1.44
CA ILE A 61 -16.74 1.17 2.39
C ILE A 61 -17.09 2.51 3.09
N PRO A 62 -17.11 2.56 4.42
CA PRO A 62 -17.32 3.81 5.14
C PRO A 62 -16.23 4.84 4.81
N MET A 63 -16.64 6.08 4.47
CA MET A 63 -15.73 7.20 4.14
C MET A 63 -14.62 7.41 5.19
N LYS A 64 -14.89 7.07 6.44
CA LYS A 64 -13.93 7.19 7.55
C LYS A 64 -12.62 6.39 7.30
N TYR A 65 -12.71 5.22 6.68
CA TYR A 65 -11.53 4.39 6.37
C TYR A 65 -10.72 4.97 5.21
N MET A 66 -11.38 5.56 4.22
CA MET A 66 -10.72 6.23 3.10
C MET A 66 -10.00 7.50 3.55
N MET A 67 -10.67 8.31 4.39
CA MET A 67 -10.07 9.51 4.98
C MET A 67 -8.90 9.20 5.93
N LYS A 68 -8.87 8.00 6.52
CA LYS A 68 -7.74 7.54 7.35
C LYS A 68 -6.45 7.42 6.53
N GLY A 69 -6.55 7.05 5.26
CA GLY A 69 -5.41 7.02 4.33
C GLY A 69 -4.84 8.42 4.01
N LEU A 70 -5.68 9.47 4.04
CA LEU A 70 -5.25 10.86 3.81
C LEU A 70 -4.59 11.49 5.05
N LYS A 71 -4.89 10.99 6.25
CA LYS A 71 -4.41 11.58 7.51
C LYS A 71 -2.88 11.71 7.60
N PRO A 72 -2.06 10.70 7.29
CA PRO A 72 -0.60 10.82 7.33
C PRO A 72 -0.06 11.73 6.22
N LEU A 73 -0.76 11.84 5.09
CA LEU A 73 -0.34 12.62 3.92
C LEU A 73 -0.72 14.11 4.01
N ARG A 74 -1.51 14.50 5.00
CA ARG A 74 -1.98 15.89 5.16
C ARG A 74 -0.82 16.90 5.21
N TRP A 75 0.28 16.57 5.85
CA TRP A 75 1.47 17.43 5.91
C TRP A 75 2.16 17.55 4.56
N ILE A 76 2.26 16.45 3.80
CA ILE A 76 2.84 16.45 2.46
C ILE A 76 1.94 17.25 1.50
N LEU A 77 0.61 17.08 1.60
CA LEU A 77 -0.35 17.86 0.84
C LEU A 77 -0.21 19.36 1.10
N LEU A 78 -0.15 19.75 2.39
CA LEU A 78 0.03 21.14 2.79
C LEU A 78 1.35 21.70 2.26
N PHE A 79 2.44 20.98 2.43
CA PHE A 79 3.77 21.38 1.99
C PHE A 79 3.84 21.53 0.46
N THR A 80 3.32 20.55 -0.28
CA THR A 80 3.26 20.61 -1.75
C THR A 80 2.40 21.77 -2.22
N PHE A 81 1.25 22.01 -1.58
CA PHE A 81 0.38 23.16 -1.88
C PHE A 81 1.11 24.47 -1.69
N VAL A 82 1.76 24.67 -0.55
CA VAL A 82 2.50 25.90 -0.21
C VAL A 82 3.66 26.11 -1.20
N ILE A 83 4.47 25.09 -1.48
CA ILE A 83 5.58 25.21 -2.42
C ILE A 83 5.09 25.60 -3.82
N ASN A 84 4.09 24.90 -4.35
CA ASN A 84 3.59 25.22 -5.69
C ASN A 84 2.98 26.62 -5.76
N MET A 85 2.33 27.06 -4.68
CA MET A 85 1.74 28.40 -4.62
C MET A 85 2.78 29.53 -4.69
N PHE A 86 3.95 29.33 -4.06
CA PHE A 86 4.97 30.39 -3.90
C PHE A 86 6.18 30.24 -4.84
N CYS A 87 6.53 29.03 -5.24
CA CYS A 87 7.77 28.78 -6.01
C CYS A 87 7.55 28.80 -7.52
N LEU A 88 6.30 28.75 -8.03
CA LEU A 88 6.08 28.80 -9.47
C LEU A 88 6.14 30.24 -9.99
N PRO A 89 6.97 30.51 -11.02
CA PRO A 89 7.01 31.80 -11.67
C PRO A 89 5.72 32.04 -12.49
N GLY A 90 5.18 33.22 -12.41
CA GLY A 90 3.99 33.62 -13.16
C GLY A 90 3.57 35.08 -12.84
N GLU A 91 2.45 35.54 -13.40
CA GLU A 91 1.91 36.86 -13.09
C GLU A 91 1.36 36.91 -11.66
N VAL A 92 1.64 38.02 -10.97
CA VAL A 92 1.21 38.21 -9.57
C VAL A 92 -0.30 38.35 -9.54
N LEU A 93 -0.94 37.57 -8.70
CA LEU A 93 -2.40 37.56 -8.55
C LEU A 93 -2.88 38.87 -7.97
N VAL A 94 -3.71 39.61 -8.74
CA VAL A 94 -4.33 40.88 -8.33
C VAL A 94 -5.79 40.59 -7.98
N VAL A 95 -6.12 40.56 -6.69
CA VAL A 95 -7.50 40.42 -6.22
C VAL A 95 -8.01 41.77 -5.71
N GLY A 96 -9.02 42.33 -6.39
CA GLY A 96 -9.62 43.60 -5.98
C GLY A 96 -8.70 44.80 -6.01
N GLY A 97 -7.69 44.81 -6.89
CA GLY A 97 -6.72 45.93 -7.00
C GLY A 97 -5.53 45.83 -6.03
N VAL A 98 -5.50 44.86 -5.15
CA VAL A 98 -4.39 44.62 -4.20
C VAL A 98 -3.48 43.52 -4.75
N LYS A 99 -2.18 43.84 -4.95
CA LYS A 99 -1.17 42.86 -5.31
C LYS A 99 -0.82 42.03 -4.07
N LEU A 100 -1.11 40.73 -4.12
CA LEU A 100 -0.76 39.78 -3.04
C LEU A 100 0.74 39.49 -3.09
N GLN A 101 1.55 40.43 -2.58
CA GLN A 101 2.99 40.26 -2.40
C GLN A 101 3.32 40.35 -0.91
N LEU A 102 3.86 39.29 -0.34
CA LEU A 102 4.43 39.24 1.02
C LEU A 102 5.96 39.21 0.88
N GLY A 103 6.61 40.35 0.64
CA GLY A 103 8.06 40.46 0.48
C GLY A 103 8.61 39.56 -0.66
N PHE A 104 9.38 38.55 -0.33
CA PHE A 104 9.93 37.58 -1.30
C PHE A 104 8.92 36.57 -1.83
N LEU A 105 7.77 36.41 -1.18
CA LEU A 105 6.74 35.42 -1.51
C LEU A 105 5.67 36.09 -2.40
N LYS A 106 5.69 35.75 -3.69
CA LYS A 106 4.71 36.22 -4.67
C LYS A 106 3.68 35.13 -4.92
N ILE A 107 2.42 35.40 -4.63
CA ILE A 107 1.34 34.48 -5.02
C ILE A 107 1.02 34.73 -6.49
N THR A 108 1.24 33.69 -7.30
CA THR A 108 1.05 33.77 -8.75
C THR A 108 -0.22 33.03 -9.15
N ASP A 109 -0.94 33.50 -10.16
CA ASP A 109 -2.15 32.81 -10.66
C ASP A 109 -1.81 31.40 -11.16
N ALA A 110 -0.73 31.27 -11.93
CA ALA A 110 -0.24 29.97 -12.37
C ALA A 110 0.14 29.05 -11.19
N GLY A 111 0.78 29.60 -10.14
CA GLY A 111 1.14 28.87 -8.93
C GLY A 111 -0.06 28.38 -8.15
N LEU A 112 -1.08 29.21 -7.96
CA LEU A 112 -2.32 28.84 -7.27
C LEU A 112 -3.08 27.76 -8.06
N ARG A 113 -3.21 27.92 -9.36
CA ARG A 113 -3.83 26.93 -10.23
C ARG A 113 -3.10 25.58 -10.14
N GLN A 114 -1.78 25.58 -10.23
CA GLN A 114 -0.96 24.38 -10.12
C GLN A 114 -1.03 23.75 -8.73
N ALA A 115 -1.03 24.55 -7.68
CA ALA A 115 -1.17 24.08 -6.29
C ALA A 115 -2.50 23.33 -6.08
N ILE A 116 -3.61 23.88 -6.58
CA ILE A 116 -4.93 23.25 -6.52
C ILE A 116 -4.93 21.95 -7.34
N PHE A 117 -4.39 21.96 -8.56
CA PHE A 117 -4.29 20.76 -9.39
C PHE A 117 -3.52 19.64 -8.71
N MET A 118 -2.35 19.95 -8.15
CA MET A 118 -1.52 18.97 -7.47
C MET A 118 -2.19 18.44 -6.22
N ALA A 119 -2.87 19.30 -5.44
CA ALA A 119 -3.59 18.85 -4.25
C ALA A 119 -4.73 17.89 -4.62
N ILE A 120 -5.54 18.21 -5.62
CA ILE A 120 -6.63 17.35 -6.09
C ILE A 120 -6.06 16.04 -6.64
N ARG A 121 -5.00 16.08 -7.45
CA ARG A 121 -4.33 14.92 -8.01
C ARG A 121 -3.86 13.97 -6.91
N LEU A 122 -3.16 14.47 -5.89
CA LEU A 122 -2.67 13.68 -4.78
C LEU A 122 -3.83 13.06 -3.97
N ILE A 123 -4.89 13.81 -3.73
CA ILE A 123 -6.08 13.29 -3.03
C ILE A 123 -6.70 12.13 -3.83
N TYR A 124 -6.90 12.30 -5.14
CA TYR A 124 -7.50 11.26 -5.97
C TYR A 124 -6.61 10.02 -6.07
N LEU A 125 -5.28 10.21 -6.18
CA LEU A 125 -4.31 9.11 -6.19
C LEU A 125 -4.39 8.29 -4.91
N VAL A 126 -4.43 8.96 -3.76
CA VAL A 126 -4.52 8.27 -2.46
C VAL A 126 -5.87 7.57 -2.29
N VAL A 127 -6.96 8.20 -2.69
CA VAL A 127 -8.30 7.59 -2.63
C VAL A 127 -8.38 6.36 -3.55
N GLY A 128 -7.87 6.46 -4.78
CA GLY A 128 -7.88 5.35 -5.72
C GLY A 128 -7.02 4.16 -5.28
N THR A 129 -5.82 4.42 -4.78
CA THR A 129 -4.94 3.35 -4.24
C THR A 129 -5.49 2.76 -2.95
N SER A 130 -6.10 3.57 -2.08
CA SER A 130 -6.78 3.09 -0.87
C SER A 130 -7.98 2.20 -1.21
N LEU A 131 -8.73 2.52 -2.26
CA LEU A 131 -9.83 1.68 -2.74
C LEU A 131 -9.33 0.28 -3.15
N LEU A 132 -8.24 0.20 -3.91
CA LEU A 132 -7.64 -1.09 -4.28
C LEU A 132 -7.26 -1.89 -3.04
N THR A 133 -6.58 -1.27 -2.08
CA THR A 133 -6.10 -1.92 -0.85
C THR A 133 -7.25 -2.35 0.05
N LEU A 134 -8.30 -1.54 0.18
CA LEU A 134 -9.47 -1.84 1.02
C LEU A 134 -10.39 -2.92 0.40
N THR A 135 -10.43 -3.02 -0.94
CA THR A 135 -11.32 -3.95 -1.65
C THR A 135 -10.67 -5.27 -2.05
N THR A 136 -9.35 -5.42 -1.88
CA THR A 136 -8.61 -6.60 -2.36
C THR A 136 -7.73 -7.13 -1.25
N SER A 137 -7.91 -8.41 -0.90
CA SER A 137 -7.05 -9.05 0.11
C SER A 137 -5.62 -9.25 -0.43
N PRO A 138 -4.58 -9.30 0.42
CA PRO A 138 -3.20 -9.51 -0.01
C PRO A 138 -3.01 -10.79 -0.85
N ILE A 139 -3.73 -11.88 -0.50
CA ILE A 139 -3.68 -13.14 -1.23
C ILE A 139 -4.30 -12.99 -2.63
N GLN A 140 -5.45 -12.31 -2.73
CA GLN A 140 -6.08 -12.02 -4.02
C GLN A 140 -5.19 -11.11 -4.88
N LEU A 141 -4.52 -10.13 -4.26
CA LEU A 141 -3.59 -9.25 -4.97
C LEU A 141 -2.43 -10.04 -5.57
N THR A 142 -1.85 -10.96 -4.79
CA THR A 142 -0.79 -11.87 -5.27
C THR A 142 -1.25 -12.73 -6.43
N ASP A 143 -2.45 -13.33 -6.34
CA ASP A 143 -3.06 -14.09 -7.44
C ASP A 143 -3.31 -13.23 -8.70
N GLY A 144 -3.73 -11.99 -8.49
CA GLY A 144 -3.94 -11.03 -9.59
C GLY A 144 -2.63 -10.71 -10.30
N ILE A 145 -1.56 -10.42 -9.54
CA ILE A 145 -0.22 -10.13 -10.06
C ILE A 145 0.34 -11.34 -10.81
N GLU A 146 0.26 -12.55 -10.25
CA GLU A 146 0.72 -13.78 -10.91
C GLU A 146 0.09 -13.94 -12.29
N ARG A 147 -1.22 -13.77 -12.35
CA ARG A 147 -1.96 -13.94 -13.60
C ARG A 147 -1.67 -12.82 -14.61
N LEU A 148 -1.41 -11.59 -14.16
CA LEU A 148 -1.01 -10.47 -15.03
C LEU A 148 0.40 -10.64 -15.57
N LEU A 149 1.31 -11.19 -14.75
CA LEU A 149 2.69 -11.44 -15.12
C LEU A 149 2.89 -12.78 -15.84
N SER A 150 1.87 -13.65 -15.90
CA SER A 150 1.96 -14.96 -16.56
C SER A 150 2.50 -14.92 -18.01
N PRO A 151 2.20 -13.91 -18.86
CA PRO A 151 2.80 -13.81 -20.19
C PRO A 151 4.33 -13.70 -20.17
N PHE A 152 4.90 -13.15 -19.09
CA PHE A 152 6.35 -12.98 -18.93
C PHE A 152 7.09 -14.29 -18.59
N ASN A 153 6.38 -15.37 -18.26
CA ASN A 153 6.98 -16.70 -18.18
C ASN A 153 7.72 -17.10 -19.48
N LYS A 154 7.24 -16.60 -20.64
CA LYS A 154 7.87 -16.84 -21.94
C LYS A 154 9.25 -16.15 -22.08
N VAL A 155 9.53 -15.14 -21.26
CA VAL A 155 10.78 -14.38 -21.23
C VAL A 155 11.73 -14.93 -20.16
N GLY A 156 11.37 -16.04 -19.49
CA GLY A 156 12.20 -16.70 -18.48
C GLY A 156 11.99 -16.19 -17.05
N LEU A 157 10.97 -15.38 -16.77
CA LEU A 157 10.63 -14.96 -15.41
C LEU A 157 9.87 -16.08 -14.68
N PRO A 158 10.34 -16.56 -13.52
CA PRO A 158 9.66 -17.62 -12.74
C PRO A 158 8.46 -17.04 -11.95
N VAL A 159 7.44 -16.55 -12.69
CA VAL A 159 6.31 -15.81 -12.09
C VAL A 159 5.51 -16.67 -11.12
N HIS A 160 5.34 -17.96 -11.44
CA HIS A 160 4.61 -18.89 -10.59
C HIS A 160 5.34 -19.14 -9.26
N GLU A 161 6.66 -19.32 -9.31
CA GLU A 161 7.49 -19.52 -8.12
C GLU A 161 7.48 -18.28 -7.23
N LEU A 162 7.56 -17.09 -7.82
CA LEU A 162 7.46 -15.82 -7.09
C LEU A 162 6.10 -15.67 -6.39
N ALA A 163 5.01 -15.98 -7.09
CA ALA A 163 3.66 -15.90 -6.51
C ALA A 163 3.47 -16.92 -5.37
N MET A 164 4.03 -18.12 -5.53
CA MET A 164 4.01 -19.13 -4.49
C MET A 164 4.81 -18.68 -3.26
N MET A 165 6.02 -18.14 -3.44
CA MET A 165 6.82 -17.59 -2.34
C MET A 165 6.06 -16.49 -1.59
N MET A 166 5.41 -15.56 -2.31
CA MET A 166 4.58 -14.51 -1.69
C MET A 166 3.40 -15.10 -0.92
N THR A 167 2.73 -16.10 -1.46
CA THR A 167 1.58 -16.75 -0.79
C THR A 167 2.02 -17.46 0.48
N ILE A 168 3.16 -18.18 0.45
CA ILE A 168 3.76 -18.84 1.63
C ILE A 168 4.14 -17.78 2.66
N ALA A 169 4.82 -16.69 2.25
CA ALA A 169 5.20 -15.61 3.13
C ALA A 169 3.99 -14.98 3.83
N LEU A 170 2.93 -14.63 3.07
CA LEU A 170 1.69 -14.07 3.63
C LEU A 170 1.02 -15.01 4.63
N ARG A 171 1.11 -16.32 4.43
CA ARG A 171 0.57 -17.31 5.36
C ARG A 171 1.42 -17.44 6.63
N PHE A 172 2.75 -17.28 6.53
CA PHE A 172 3.63 -17.40 7.68
C PHE A 172 3.73 -16.15 8.54
N ILE A 173 3.44 -14.96 7.99
CA ILE A 173 3.50 -13.70 8.76
C ILE A 173 2.66 -13.77 10.05
N PRO A 174 1.38 -14.18 10.07
CA PRO A 174 0.62 -14.30 11.32
C PRO A 174 1.27 -15.25 12.33
N THR A 175 1.74 -16.38 11.84
CA THR A 175 2.38 -17.40 12.68
C THR A 175 3.68 -16.89 13.30
N LEU A 176 4.50 -16.18 12.52
CA LEU A 176 5.74 -15.57 13.01
C LEU A 176 5.47 -14.42 14.00
N LEU A 177 4.39 -13.66 13.84
CA LEU A 177 3.98 -12.64 14.80
C LEU A 177 3.58 -13.27 16.13
N ASP A 178 2.78 -14.33 16.11
CA ASP A 178 2.39 -15.04 17.33
C ASP A 178 3.62 -15.68 18.03
N GLU A 179 4.57 -16.18 17.28
CA GLU A 179 5.81 -16.73 17.79
C GLU A 179 6.72 -15.65 18.38
N THR A 180 6.82 -14.51 17.71
CA THR A 180 7.53 -13.33 18.20
C THR A 180 6.98 -12.87 19.56
N ASP A 181 5.65 -12.82 19.71
CA ASP A 181 5.00 -12.48 20.99
C ASP A 181 5.33 -13.48 22.10
N LYS A 182 5.38 -14.77 21.78
CA LYS A 182 5.74 -15.83 22.73
C LYS A 182 7.21 -15.71 23.17
N ILE A 183 8.13 -15.56 22.20
CA ILE A 183 9.56 -15.41 22.47
C ILE A 183 9.81 -14.13 23.28
N MET A 184 9.16 -13.03 22.90
CA MET A 184 9.28 -11.74 23.61
C MET A 184 8.87 -11.88 25.07
N LYS A 185 7.73 -12.50 25.37
CA LYS A 185 7.27 -12.76 26.75
C LYS A 185 8.25 -13.62 27.52
N ALA A 186 8.79 -14.67 26.90
CA ALA A 186 9.77 -15.54 27.51
C ALA A 186 11.08 -14.80 27.81
N GLN A 187 11.54 -13.90 26.94
CA GLN A 187 12.74 -13.10 27.16
C GLN A 187 12.51 -12.01 28.23
N MET A 188 11.34 -11.39 28.27
CA MET A 188 10.96 -10.47 29.36
C MET A 188 10.99 -11.16 30.72
N SER A 189 10.52 -12.39 30.83
CA SER A 189 10.61 -13.19 32.07
C SER A 189 12.05 -13.53 32.47
N ARG A 190 13.00 -13.45 31.51
CA ARG A 190 14.45 -13.61 31.76
C ARG A 190 15.17 -12.28 32.03
N GLY A 191 14.41 -11.17 32.16
CA GLY A 191 14.95 -9.85 32.48
C GLY A 191 15.33 -9.01 31.25
N ALA A 192 14.96 -9.40 30.04
CA ALA A 192 15.16 -8.56 28.86
C ALA A 192 14.21 -7.36 28.88
N ASP A 193 14.76 -6.15 28.75
CA ASP A 193 14.00 -4.90 28.69
C ASP A 193 13.94 -4.40 27.23
N PHE A 194 12.77 -4.55 26.61
CA PHE A 194 12.49 -4.09 25.23
C PHE A 194 12.01 -2.63 25.19
N GLU A 195 11.71 -2.01 26.33
CA GLU A 195 11.19 -0.64 26.45
C GLU A 195 12.26 0.37 26.94
N SER A 196 13.51 -0.07 27.06
CA SER A 196 14.63 0.78 27.45
C SER A 196 14.70 2.07 26.61
N SER A 197 14.89 3.21 27.26
CA SER A 197 15.06 4.50 26.61
C SER A 197 16.38 4.61 25.81
N ASN A 198 17.37 3.77 26.14
CA ASN A 198 18.66 3.72 25.45
C ASN A 198 18.57 2.84 24.19
N LEU A 199 18.73 3.46 23.00
CA LEU A 199 18.65 2.78 21.70
C LEU A 199 19.64 1.61 21.56
N ILE A 200 20.85 1.74 22.12
CA ILE A 200 21.89 0.70 22.06
C ILE A 200 21.48 -0.52 22.89
N ASN A 201 20.97 -0.32 24.10
CA ASN A 201 20.51 -1.39 24.96
C ASN A 201 19.26 -2.07 24.36
N ARG A 202 18.35 -1.29 23.80
CA ARG A 202 17.19 -1.81 23.07
C ARG A 202 17.60 -2.69 21.89
N ALA A 203 18.60 -2.26 21.10
CA ALA A 203 19.13 -3.06 19.99
C ALA A 203 19.78 -4.37 20.47
N LYS A 204 20.56 -4.35 21.57
CA LYS A 204 21.14 -5.54 22.18
C LYS A 204 20.07 -6.53 22.66
N ASN A 205 18.98 -6.03 23.23
CA ASN A 205 17.89 -6.86 23.74
C ASN A 205 17.03 -7.46 22.61
N LEU A 206 17.12 -6.95 21.37
CA LEU A 206 16.47 -7.56 20.20
C LEU A 206 17.19 -8.82 19.70
N VAL A 207 18.52 -8.95 19.92
CA VAL A 207 19.27 -10.12 19.46
C VAL A 207 18.75 -11.44 20.03
N PRO A 208 18.49 -11.57 21.37
CA PRO A 208 17.88 -12.78 21.95
C PRO A 208 16.48 -13.11 21.42
N LEU A 209 15.79 -12.17 20.80
CA LEU A 209 14.51 -12.39 20.15
C LEU A 209 14.71 -12.86 18.70
N LEU A 210 15.64 -12.21 17.97
CA LEU A 210 15.86 -12.50 16.55
C LEU A 210 16.44 -13.89 16.32
N VAL A 211 17.42 -14.32 17.11
CA VAL A 211 18.10 -15.62 16.91
C VAL A 211 17.12 -16.79 16.99
N PRO A 212 16.30 -16.96 18.03
CA PRO A 212 15.32 -18.04 18.09
C PRO A 212 14.27 -17.95 16.97
N LEU A 213 13.86 -16.73 16.60
CA LEU A 213 12.90 -16.51 15.52
C LEU A 213 13.45 -16.97 14.17
N PHE A 214 14.71 -16.64 13.85
CA PHE A 214 15.36 -17.13 12.64
C PHE A 214 15.49 -18.65 12.63
N VAL A 215 15.94 -19.27 13.73
CA VAL A 215 16.06 -20.73 13.83
C VAL A 215 14.70 -21.41 13.60
N SER A 216 13.63 -20.87 14.19
CA SER A 216 12.28 -21.38 13.98
C SER A 216 11.81 -21.21 12.53
N ALA A 217 12.07 -20.04 11.94
CA ALA A 217 11.71 -19.78 10.54
C ALA A 217 12.41 -20.73 9.56
N PHE A 218 13.72 -20.99 9.75
CA PHE A 218 14.46 -21.96 8.93
C PHE A 218 13.95 -23.39 9.11
N ARG A 219 13.70 -23.83 10.36
CA ARG A 219 13.12 -25.14 10.61
C ARG A 219 11.79 -25.34 9.90
N ARG A 220 10.91 -24.32 9.93
CA ARG A 220 9.63 -24.38 9.21
C ARG A 220 9.82 -24.39 7.69
N ALA A 221 10.82 -23.67 7.18
CA ALA A 221 11.14 -23.71 5.76
C ALA A 221 11.60 -25.10 5.33
N ASP A 222 12.46 -25.75 6.12
CA ASP A 222 12.92 -27.13 5.86
C ASP A 222 11.76 -28.13 5.93
N GLU A 223 10.90 -28.04 6.96
CA GLU A 223 9.71 -28.89 7.09
C GLU A 223 8.76 -28.73 5.90
N LEU A 224 8.57 -27.47 5.44
CA LEU A 224 7.75 -27.20 4.26
C LEU A 224 8.39 -27.76 3.00
N ALA A 225 9.71 -27.60 2.82
CA ALA A 225 10.44 -28.12 1.67
C ALA A 225 10.32 -29.65 1.60
N MET A 226 10.57 -30.36 2.71
CA MET A 226 10.38 -31.80 2.79
C MET A 226 8.93 -32.23 2.48
N ALA A 227 7.95 -31.50 2.99
CA ALA A 227 6.54 -31.79 2.71
C ALA A 227 6.18 -31.55 1.22
N MET A 228 6.82 -30.57 0.57
CA MET A 228 6.64 -30.33 -0.87
C MET A 228 7.31 -31.43 -1.72
N GLU A 229 8.52 -31.85 -1.35
CA GLU A 229 9.21 -32.97 -2.00
C GLU A 229 8.41 -34.28 -1.87
N ALA A 230 7.91 -34.60 -0.67
CA ALA A 230 7.05 -35.75 -0.44
C ALA A 230 5.77 -35.75 -1.29
N ARG A 231 5.28 -34.55 -1.68
CA ARG A 231 4.15 -34.37 -2.59
C ARG A 231 4.58 -34.27 -4.07
N CYS A 232 5.82 -34.65 -4.40
CA CYS A 232 6.38 -34.62 -5.73
C CYS A 232 6.33 -33.24 -6.38
N TYR A 233 6.58 -32.16 -5.62
CA TYR A 233 6.64 -30.82 -6.17
C TYR A 233 7.90 -30.67 -7.05
N ARG A 234 7.72 -30.35 -8.34
CA ARG A 234 8.80 -30.18 -9.34
C ARG A 234 8.77 -28.79 -10.02
N GLY A 235 8.43 -27.73 -9.25
CA GLY A 235 8.31 -26.38 -9.80
C GLY A 235 6.95 -26.10 -10.44
N GLY A 236 6.85 -24.99 -11.15
CA GLY A 236 5.60 -24.51 -11.77
C GLY A 236 5.23 -25.13 -13.11
N TYR A 237 6.09 -26.01 -13.68
CA TYR A 237 5.89 -26.55 -15.02
C TYR A 237 4.73 -27.57 -15.05
N ASN A 238 3.82 -27.40 -16.02
CA ASN A 238 2.65 -28.27 -16.27
C ASN A 238 1.67 -28.44 -15.08
N ARG A 239 1.52 -27.42 -14.23
CA ARG A 239 0.56 -27.46 -13.12
C ARG A 239 -0.70 -26.65 -13.41
N THR A 240 -1.84 -27.21 -12.98
CA THR A 240 -3.13 -26.52 -12.97
C THR A 240 -3.43 -26.03 -11.55
N LYS A 241 -4.01 -24.84 -11.41
CA LYS A 241 -4.53 -24.35 -10.12
C LYS A 241 -5.85 -25.05 -9.79
N MET A 242 -5.94 -25.54 -8.58
CA MET A 242 -7.21 -25.98 -8.01
C MET A 242 -8.13 -24.76 -7.83
N ARG A 243 -9.34 -24.81 -8.38
CA ARG A 243 -10.37 -23.75 -8.27
C ARG A 243 -11.33 -24.06 -7.13
#